data_9f6decb578c7dad052e7c978e649f37a
#
_entry.id   9f6decb578c7dad052e7c978e649f37a
#
_cell.length_a   1.000
_cell.length_b   1.000
_cell.length_c   1.000
_cell.angle_alpha   90.00
_cell.angle_beta   90.00
_cell.angle_gamma   90.00
#
_symmetry.space_group_name_H-M   'P 1'
#
loop_
_entity.id
_entity.type
_entity.pdbx_description
1 polymer ?
#
loop_
_entity_poly.entity_id
_entity_poly.type
_entity_poly.pdbx_seq_one_letter_code
_entity_poly.pdbx_strand_id
1 'polypeptide(L)'
;MADKLVNLIPSAEMVRFGKNGSDVTSAAIRIARAYTGRDMVAVAGYHGWHDWYIGSTTRDIGVPNAVKSLTTKFSYADLDGLKKQLNTNLYAAIILEPYFYEKDNNNILK
;
A
#
# COMPACT_ATOMS: atom_id res chain seq x y z
N MET A 1 4.94 20.37 -16.14
CA MET A 1 4.04 19.23 -15.85
C MET A 1 3.70 19.12 -14.35
N ALA A 2 4.65 19.27 -13.44
CA ALA A 2 4.39 19.29 -11.99
C ALA A 2 3.34 20.34 -11.59
N ASP A 3 3.48 21.58 -12.07
CA ASP A 3 2.55 22.67 -11.78
C ASP A 3 1.11 22.36 -12.21
N LYS A 4 0.96 21.66 -13.35
CA LYS A 4 -0.38 21.23 -13.80
C LYS A 4 -1.02 20.23 -12.84
N LEU A 5 -0.24 19.30 -12.30
CA LEU A 5 -0.74 18.31 -11.34
C LEU A 5 -1.08 18.95 -10.00
N VAL A 6 -0.25 19.85 -9.50
CA VAL A 6 -0.54 20.61 -8.28
C VAL A 6 -1.82 21.42 -8.42
N ASN A 7 -2.05 22.03 -9.58
CA ASN A 7 -3.27 22.80 -9.84
C ASN A 7 -4.54 21.94 -10.03
N LEU A 8 -4.38 20.68 -10.49
CA LEU A 8 -5.49 19.75 -10.70
C LEU A 8 -5.90 18.98 -9.45
N ILE A 9 -4.96 18.76 -8.53
CA ILE A 9 -5.17 17.96 -7.33
C ILE A 9 -5.13 18.88 -6.11
N PRO A 10 -6.28 19.23 -5.51
CA PRO A 10 -6.35 20.24 -4.46
C PRO A 10 -5.48 19.96 -3.22
N SER A 11 -5.18 18.69 -2.96
CA SER A 11 -4.34 18.26 -1.82
C SER A 11 -2.86 18.17 -2.15
N ALA A 12 -2.45 18.39 -3.41
CA ALA A 12 -1.06 18.26 -3.82
C ALA A 12 -0.33 19.59 -3.68
N GLU A 13 0.61 19.68 -2.74
CA GLU A 13 1.50 20.85 -2.57
C GLU A 13 2.76 20.72 -3.42
N MET A 14 3.22 19.49 -3.66
CA MET A 14 4.37 19.21 -4.52
C MET A 14 4.23 17.85 -5.21
N VAL A 15 4.99 17.67 -6.30
CA VAL A 15 4.97 16.45 -7.11
C VAL A 15 6.39 15.94 -7.32
N ARG A 16 6.56 14.64 -7.17
CA ARG A 16 7.76 13.91 -7.53
C ARG A 16 7.41 12.82 -8.54
N PHE A 17 8.13 12.77 -9.66
CA PHE A 17 7.96 11.73 -10.67
C PHE A 17 8.87 10.54 -10.41
N GLY A 18 8.34 9.33 -10.58
CA GLY A 18 9.09 8.09 -10.67
C GLY A 18 8.99 7.50 -12.07
N LYS A 19 9.78 6.47 -12.38
CA LYS A 19 9.79 5.85 -13.69
C LYS A 19 8.60 4.89 -13.89
N ASN A 20 8.21 4.17 -12.84
CA ASN A 20 7.17 3.15 -12.90
C ASN A 20 6.38 3.08 -11.57
N GLY A 21 5.32 2.25 -11.57
CA GLY A 21 4.45 2.09 -10.40
C GLY A 21 5.19 1.55 -9.17
N SER A 22 6.12 0.60 -9.34
CA SER A 22 6.89 0.06 -8.21
C SER A 22 7.77 1.11 -7.54
N ASP A 23 8.35 2.03 -8.32
CA ASP A 23 9.16 3.13 -7.77
C ASP A 23 8.32 4.05 -6.90
N VAL A 24 7.15 4.46 -7.41
CA VAL A 24 6.31 5.44 -6.70
C VAL A 24 5.62 4.82 -5.48
N THR A 25 5.19 3.56 -5.55
CA THR A 25 4.63 2.88 -4.37
C THR A 25 5.68 2.68 -3.29
N SER A 26 6.92 2.31 -3.65
CA SER A 26 8.04 2.21 -2.70
C SER A 26 8.37 3.55 -2.05
N ALA A 27 8.37 4.63 -2.83
CA ALA A 27 8.58 5.98 -2.32
C ALA A 27 7.46 6.39 -1.34
N ALA A 28 6.20 6.12 -1.68
CA ALA A 28 5.05 6.41 -0.82
C ALA A 28 5.15 5.68 0.53
N ILE A 29 5.49 4.38 0.53
CA ILE A 29 5.67 3.61 1.76
C ILE A 29 6.84 4.15 2.59
N ARG A 30 7.96 4.53 1.96
CA ARG A 30 9.09 5.14 2.68
C ARG A 30 8.70 6.45 3.35
N ILE A 31 7.94 7.30 2.66
CA ILE A 31 7.43 8.56 3.21
C ILE A 31 6.49 8.29 4.40
N ALA A 32 5.55 7.35 4.25
CA ALA A 32 4.63 6.99 5.32
C ALA A 32 5.35 6.48 6.57
N ARG A 33 6.37 5.64 6.41
CA ARG A 33 7.22 5.17 7.52
C ARG A 33 7.97 6.32 8.19
N ALA A 34 8.56 7.22 7.41
CA ALA A 34 9.27 8.39 7.94
C ALA A 34 8.33 9.32 8.71
N TYR A 35 7.13 9.56 8.20
CA TYR A 35 6.15 10.45 8.81
C TYR A 35 5.56 9.88 10.11
N THR A 36 5.27 8.58 10.14
CA THR A 36 4.59 7.94 11.28
C THR A 36 5.54 7.39 12.33
N GLY A 37 6.81 7.15 11.98
CA GLY A 37 7.76 6.40 12.81
C GLY A 37 7.40 4.93 12.98
N ARG A 38 6.58 4.37 12.10
CA ARG A 38 6.08 2.99 12.12
C ARG A 38 6.57 2.22 10.92
N ASP A 39 6.64 0.89 11.02
CA ASP A 39 7.26 0.07 9.98
C ASP A 39 6.28 -0.75 9.15
N MET A 40 5.18 -1.21 9.73
CA MET A 40 4.26 -2.13 9.05
C MET A 40 3.39 -1.47 8.01
N VAL A 41 3.00 -2.25 7.00
CA VAL A 41 2.09 -1.82 5.93
C VAL A 41 1.01 -2.89 5.73
N ALA A 42 -0.24 -2.47 5.67
CA ALA A 42 -1.36 -3.33 5.28
C ALA A 42 -1.67 -3.14 3.79
N VAL A 43 -1.79 -4.24 3.05
CA VAL A 43 -1.98 -4.19 1.59
C VAL A 43 -3.19 -5.01 1.13
N ALA A 44 -3.88 -4.50 0.10
CA ALA A 44 -4.85 -5.26 -0.68
C ALA A 44 -4.72 -4.88 -2.16
N GLY A 45 -4.71 -5.87 -3.05
CA GLY A 45 -4.44 -5.68 -4.48
C GLY A 45 -2.95 -5.78 -4.82
N TYR A 46 -2.57 -5.30 -6.02
CA TYR A 46 -1.20 -5.38 -6.54
C TYR A 46 -0.48 -4.04 -6.46
N HIS A 47 0.73 -4.02 -5.90
CA HIS A 47 1.46 -2.77 -5.65
C HIS A 47 2.92 -2.78 -6.15
N GLY A 48 3.23 -3.60 -7.13
CA GLY A 48 4.55 -3.67 -7.75
C GLY A 48 5.33 -4.94 -7.39
N TRP A 49 6.61 -4.97 -7.76
CA TRP A 49 7.46 -6.16 -7.61
C TRP A 49 8.62 -5.98 -6.62
N HIS A 50 8.75 -4.79 -6.02
CA HIS A 50 9.80 -4.54 -5.04
C HIS A 50 9.58 -5.36 -3.75
N ASP A 51 10.65 -5.66 -3.05
CA ASP A 51 10.69 -6.59 -1.92
C ASP A 51 9.64 -6.31 -0.85
N TRP A 52 9.40 -5.03 -0.52
CA TRP A 52 8.44 -4.65 0.52
C TRP A 52 7.03 -5.15 0.24
N TYR A 53 6.64 -5.26 -1.04
CA TYR A 53 5.32 -5.75 -1.44
C TYR A 53 5.36 -7.22 -1.86
N ILE A 54 6.29 -7.59 -2.78
CA ILE A 54 6.32 -8.94 -3.36
C ILE A 54 6.55 -10.01 -2.28
N GLY A 55 7.26 -9.66 -1.21
CA GLY A 55 7.46 -10.53 -0.05
C GLY A 55 6.19 -10.95 0.69
N SER A 56 5.07 -10.24 0.48
CA SER A 56 3.75 -10.60 1.00
C SER A 56 2.96 -11.56 0.09
N THR A 57 3.52 -11.96 -1.03
CA THR A 57 2.86 -12.78 -2.07
C THR A 57 3.50 -14.17 -2.15
N THR A 58 2.97 -15.02 -3.03
CA THR A 58 3.55 -16.34 -3.33
C THR A 58 4.83 -16.26 -4.17
N ARG A 59 5.24 -15.07 -4.63
CA ARG A 59 6.43 -14.83 -5.43
C ARG A 59 7.56 -14.21 -4.59
N ASP A 60 7.73 -14.69 -3.39
CA ASP A 60 8.59 -14.12 -2.36
C ASP A 60 9.98 -14.75 -2.26
N ILE A 61 10.36 -15.61 -3.20
CA ILE A 61 11.67 -16.24 -3.24
C ILE A 61 12.76 -15.18 -3.36
N GLY A 62 13.74 -15.24 -2.46
CA GLY A 62 14.83 -14.26 -2.41
C GLY A 62 14.56 -13.01 -1.56
N VAL A 63 13.31 -12.81 -1.09
CA VAL A 63 13.00 -11.71 -0.16
C VAL A 63 13.35 -12.13 1.27
N PRO A 64 14.15 -11.34 2.02
CA PRO A 64 14.50 -11.66 3.40
C PRO A 64 13.26 -11.69 4.32
N ASN A 65 13.23 -12.63 5.28
CA ASN A 65 12.12 -12.75 6.24
C ASN A 65 11.85 -11.46 7.02
N ALA A 66 12.90 -10.71 7.37
CA ALA A 66 12.76 -9.41 8.03
C ALA A 66 11.96 -8.41 7.20
N VAL A 67 12.08 -8.46 5.87
CA VAL A 67 11.30 -7.61 4.95
C VAL A 67 9.88 -8.14 4.81
N LYS A 68 9.71 -9.46 4.64
CA LYS A 68 8.40 -10.09 4.52
C LYS A 68 7.48 -9.78 5.71
N SER A 69 8.04 -9.79 6.92
CA SER A 69 7.28 -9.58 8.16
C SER A 69 6.69 -8.17 8.31
N LEU A 70 7.14 -7.20 7.51
CA LEU A 70 6.70 -5.81 7.58
C LEU A 70 5.45 -5.50 6.74
N THR A 71 4.99 -6.46 5.94
CA THR A 71 3.81 -6.26 5.09
C THR A 71 2.79 -7.36 5.33
N THR A 72 1.57 -6.96 5.67
CA THR A 72 0.44 -7.88 5.88
C THR A 72 -0.64 -7.66 4.84
N LYS A 73 -1.26 -8.74 4.41
CA LYS A 73 -2.44 -8.66 3.54
C LYS A 73 -3.72 -8.55 4.36
N PHE A 74 -4.68 -7.83 3.81
CA PHE A 74 -6.05 -7.84 4.31
C PHE A 74 -7.04 -8.12 3.17
N SER A 75 -8.23 -8.62 3.56
CA SER A 75 -9.34 -8.82 2.64
C SER A 75 -10.30 -7.64 2.69
N TYR A 76 -10.81 -7.22 1.54
CA TYR A 76 -11.88 -6.21 1.47
C TYR A 76 -13.17 -6.67 2.17
N ALA A 77 -13.38 -7.98 2.30
CA ALA A 77 -14.53 -8.56 2.99
C ALA A 77 -14.37 -8.58 4.52
N ASP A 78 -13.15 -8.37 5.06
CA ASP A 78 -12.86 -8.43 6.51
C ASP A 78 -12.37 -7.09 7.06
N LEU A 79 -13.25 -6.12 7.11
CA LEU A 79 -12.94 -4.80 7.66
C LEU A 79 -12.69 -4.85 9.18
N ASP A 80 -13.31 -5.79 9.89
CA ASP A 80 -13.10 -5.93 11.33
C ASP A 80 -11.72 -6.51 11.65
N GLY A 81 -11.24 -7.47 10.84
CA GLY A 81 -9.86 -7.94 10.90
C GLY A 81 -8.86 -6.83 10.62
N LEU A 82 -9.11 -6.00 9.60
CA LEU A 82 -8.29 -4.84 9.31
C LEU A 82 -8.26 -3.84 10.49
N LYS A 83 -9.41 -3.52 11.08
CA LYS A 83 -9.48 -2.63 12.25
C LYS A 83 -8.65 -3.17 13.43
N LYS A 84 -8.73 -4.48 13.70
CA LYS A 84 -7.93 -5.12 14.75
C LYS A 84 -6.43 -4.99 14.47
N GLN A 85 -5.99 -5.21 13.23
CA GLN A 85 -4.60 -5.01 12.83
C GLN A 85 -4.14 -3.57 13.08
N LEU A 86 -4.92 -2.59 12.64
CA LEU A 86 -4.59 -1.17 12.76
C LEU A 86 -4.55 -0.68 14.21
N ASN A 87 -5.35 -1.25 15.09
CA ASN A 87 -5.37 -0.91 16.51
C ASN A 87 -4.08 -1.28 17.25
N THR A 88 -3.17 -2.06 16.64
CA THR A 88 -1.85 -2.36 17.22
C THR A 88 -0.90 -1.17 17.21
N ASN A 89 -1.24 -0.11 16.50
CA ASN A 89 -0.42 1.10 16.35
C ASN A 89 0.95 0.88 15.66
N LEU A 90 1.13 -0.24 14.96
CA LEU A 90 2.36 -0.62 14.27
C LEU A 90 2.40 -0.21 12.79
N TYR A 91 1.25 0.15 12.23
CA TYR A 91 1.10 0.38 10.80
C TYR A 91 1.38 1.82 10.40
N ALA A 92 2.29 1.98 9.42
CA ALA A 92 2.62 3.25 8.79
C ALA A 92 1.60 3.64 7.71
N ALA A 93 1.07 2.65 7.00
CA ALA A 93 0.17 2.87 5.88
C ALA A 93 -0.75 1.69 5.61
N ILE A 94 -1.87 2.01 4.98
CA ILE A 94 -2.70 1.07 4.22
C ILE A 94 -2.56 1.46 2.76
N ILE A 95 -2.34 0.49 1.88
CA ILE A 95 -2.36 0.69 0.44
C ILE A 95 -3.27 -0.34 -0.21
N LEU A 96 -4.16 0.12 -1.07
CA LEU A 96 -5.16 -0.74 -1.70
C LEU A 96 -5.48 -0.26 -3.11
N GLU A 97 -5.92 -1.19 -3.95
CA GLU A 97 -6.55 -0.87 -5.22
C GLU A 97 -8.04 -0.60 -4.97
N PRO A 98 -8.59 0.58 -5.36
CA PRO A 98 -9.99 0.90 -5.10
C PRO A 98 -10.97 0.07 -5.94
N TYR A 99 -10.48 -0.55 -7.02
CA TYR A 99 -11.21 -1.50 -7.85
C TYR A 99 -10.54 -2.86 -7.81
N PHE A 100 -11.12 -3.80 -7.09
CA PHE A 100 -10.75 -5.19 -7.15
C PHE A 100 -11.84 -5.99 -7.88
N TYR A 101 -11.48 -6.62 -8.99
CA TYR A 101 -12.37 -7.56 -9.66
C TYR A 101 -12.33 -8.90 -8.92
N GLU A 102 -13.07 -9.01 -7.84
CA GLU A 102 -13.44 -10.33 -7.33
C GLU A 102 -14.55 -10.87 -8.23
N LYS A 103 -14.31 -12.02 -8.82
CA LYS A 103 -15.21 -12.70 -9.76
C LYS A 103 -16.52 -13.20 -9.11
N ASP A 104 -16.67 -13.01 -7.81
CA ASP A 104 -17.83 -13.42 -7.04
C ASP A 104 -18.35 -12.33 -6.10
N ASN A 105 -19.49 -11.80 -6.55
CA ASN A 105 -20.62 -11.31 -5.77
C ASN A 105 -20.50 -10.06 -4.89
N ASN A 106 -21.25 -9.07 -5.36
CA ASN A 106 -22.12 -8.22 -4.58
C ASN A 106 -21.48 -7.15 -3.67
N ASN A 107 -21.48 -5.91 -4.20
CA ASN A 107 -21.64 -4.69 -3.40
C ASN A 107 -20.55 -4.36 -2.38
N ILE A 108 -19.33 -4.18 -2.83
CA ILE A 108 -18.27 -3.64 -1.95
C ILE A 108 -18.19 -2.12 -1.98
N LEU A 109 -18.84 -1.47 -2.92
CA LEU A 109 -18.91 -0.01 -2.97
C LEU A 109 -20.39 0.44 -2.96
N LYS A 110 -20.95 0.51 -1.77
CA LYS A 110 -22.08 1.37 -1.45
C LYS A 110 -21.66 2.41 -0.47
#